data_a30777e09a59553dbf158a0d6faca198
#
_entry.id   a30777e09a59553dbf158a0d6faca198
#
_cell.length_a   1.000
_cell.length_b   1.000
_cell.length_c   1.000
_cell.angle_alpha   90.00
_cell.angle_beta   90.00
_cell.angle_gamma   90.00
#
_symmetry.space_group_name_H-M   'P 1'
#
loop_
_entity.id
_entity.type
_entity.pdbx_description
1 polymer ?
#
loop_
_entity_poly.entity_id
_entity_poly.type
_entity_poly.pdbx_seq_one_letter_code
_entity_poly.pdbx_strand_id
1 'polypeptide(L)'
;KLEDYYRELGKKLNSSRLGMARIPKGAELIENSVSAAPGFSIGNVHVMAGIPKVFQAMVSNIIKTLKKGTPTLSKTIKLSLAEGEIAYILEKLSSAYPELSIGSYPFVENDEFGVDIVVRGERSDLIDQFINNLEAKIESIKHSNK
;
A
#
# COMPACT_ATOMS: atom_id res chain seq x y z
N LYS A 1 -15.50 23.01 -17.94
CA LYS A 1 -15.76 22.42 -16.61
C LYS A 1 -15.38 23.37 -15.46
N LEU A 2 -14.12 23.83 -15.38
CA LEU A 2 -13.68 24.73 -14.29
C LEU A 2 -14.47 26.06 -14.30
N GLU A 3 -14.64 26.65 -15.48
CA GLU A 3 -15.42 27.87 -15.66
C GLU A 3 -16.89 27.70 -15.25
N ASP A 4 -17.51 26.60 -15.65
CA ASP A 4 -18.91 26.30 -15.35
C ASP A 4 -19.10 26.16 -13.85
N TYR A 5 -18.23 25.40 -13.18
CA TYR A 5 -18.24 25.21 -11.74
C TYR A 5 -18.09 26.53 -10.97
N TYR A 6 -17.13 27.37 -11.34
CA TYR A 6 -16.96 28.66 -10.66
C TYR A 6 -18.08 29.65 -10.96
N ARG A 7 -18.70 29.56 -12.15
CA ARG A 7 -19.89 30.34 -12.49
C ARG A 7 -21.08 29.92 -11.64
N GLU A 8 -21.34 28.64 -11.45
CA GLU A 8 -22.38 28.12 -10.58
C GLU A 8 -22.21 28.54 -9.12
N LEU A 9 -20.96 28.64 -8.65
CA LEU A 9 -20.65 29.15 -7.31
C LEU A 9 -20.67 30.64 -7.19
N GLY A 10 -20.97 31.40 -8.25
CA GLY A 10 -20.94 32.86 -8.25
C GLY A 10 -19.55 33.45 -8.04
N LYS A 11 -18.47 32.66 -8.28
CA LYS A 11 -17.08 33.08 -8.04
C LYS A 11 -16.33 33.30 -9.35
N LYS A 12 -15.48 34.33 -9.38
CA LYS A 12 -14.62 34.59 -10.55
C LYS A 12 -13.48 33.59 -10.62
N LEU A 13 -13.21 33.09 -11.85
CA LEU A 13 -12.05 32.31 -12.15
C LEU A 13 -10.84 33.24 -12.32
N ASN A 14 -9.90 33.17 -11.39
CA ASN A 14 -8.66 33.97 -11.42
C ASN A 14 -7.50 33.18 -12.03
N SER A 15 -6.36 33.85 -12.26
CA SER A 15 -5.18 33.25 -12.90
C SER A 15 -4.63 32.02 -12.12
N SER A 16 -4.64 32.05 -10.80
CA SER A 16 -4.21 30.93 -9.95
C SER A 16 -5.11 29.71 -10.13
N ARG A 17 -6.43 29.92 -10.23
CA ARG A 17 -7.41 28.85 -10.47
C ARG A 17 -7.31 28.30 -11.88
N LEU A 18 -7.03 29.17 -12.88
CA LEU A 18 -6.73 28.73 -14.25
C LEU A 18 -5.47 27.85 -14.34
N GLY A 19 -4.52 28.06 -13.42
CA GLY A 19 -3.34 27.20 -13.31
C GLY A 19 -3.69 25.71 -13.14
N MET A 20 -4.79 25.39 -12.47
CA MET A 20 -5.27 24.02 -12.28
C MET A 20 -5.77 23.36 -13.58
N ALA A 21 -6.02 24.13 -14.61
CA ALA A 21 -6.41 23.63 -15.95
C ALA A 21 -5.21 23.32 -16.85
N ARG A 22 -3.98 23.62 -16.40
CA ARG A 22 -2.77 23.32 -17.17
C ARG A 22 -2.39 21.85 -16.98
N ILE A 23 -2.48 21.09 -18.04
CA ILE A 23 -2.09 19.68 -18.07
C ILE A 23 -1.15 19.44 -19.27
N PRO A 24 -0.32 18.38 -19.25
CA PRO A 24 0.51 18.01 -20.38
C PRO A 24 -0.33 17.73 -21.64
N LYS A 25 0.24 18.02 -22.81
CA LYS A 25 -0.41 17.69 -24.09
C LYS A 25 -0.56 16.17 -24.21
N GLY A 26 -1.76 15.71 -24.56
CA GLY A 26 -2.08 14.29 -24.69
C GLY A 26 -2.45 13.60 -23.36
N ALA A 27 -2.52 14.36 -22.25
CA ALA A 27 -3.03 13.82 -21.01
C ALA A 27 -4.56 13.69 -21.02
N GLU A 28 -5.08 12.65 -20.35
CA GLU A 28 -6.49 12.43 -20.09
C GLU A 28 -6.88 12.93 -18.70
N LEU A 29 -8.10 13.42 -18.54
CA LEU A 29 -8.57 13.94 -17.24
C LEU A 29 -8.99 12.82 -16.31
N ILE A 30 -8.54 12.91 -15.05
CA ILE A 30 -9.06 12.12 -13.93
C ILE A 30 -10.13 12.95 -13.23
N GLU A 31 -11.37 12.58 -13.42
CA GLU A 31 -12.50 13.25 -12.79
C GLU A 31 -12.64 12.84 -11.32
N ASN A 32 -13.28 13.71 -10.53
CA ASN A 32 -13.72 13.39 -9.17
C ASN A 32 -15.06 14.06 -8.87
N SER A 33 -15.79 13.49 -7.93
CA SER A 33 -17.10 13.97 -7.51
C SER A 33 -17.04 15.04 -6.41
N VAL A 34 -15.85 15.36 -5.90
CA VAL A 34 -15.65 16.20 -4.71
C VAL A 34 -15.27 17.62 -5.09
N SER A 35 -14.52 17.80 -6.19
CA SER A 35 -14.08 19.10 -6.64
C SER A 35 -14.10 19.21 -8.15
N ALA A 36 -14.11 20.46 -8.66
CA ALA A 36 -14.09 20.71 -10.10
C ALA A 36 -12.69 20.54 -10.73
N ALA A 37 -11.63 20.60 -9.93
CA ALA A 37 -10.26 20.47 -10.42
C ALA A 37 -9.95 18.99 -10.70
N PRO A 38 -9.80 18.58 -11.96
CA PRO A 38 -9.45 17.21 -12.29
C PRO A 38 -7.97 16.94 -12.00
N GLY A 39 -7.64 15.66 -11.81
CA GLY A 39 -6.30 15.17 -12.03
C GLY A 39 -6.05 14.89 -13.52
N PHE A 40 -4.91 14.31 -13.84
CA PHE A 40 -4.65 13.88 -15.21
C PHE A 40 -3.81 12.59 -15.27
N SER A 41 -3.95 11.86 -16.35
CA SER A 41 -3.17 10.67 -16.66
C SER A 41 -2.42 10.88 -17.98
N ILE A 42 -1.17 10.42 -18.03
CA ILE A 42 -0.40 10.34 -19.26
C ILE A 42 0.46 9.05 -19.22
N GLY A 43 0.23 8.15 -20.15
CA GLY A 43 0.85 6.83 -20.12
C GLY A 43 0.53 6.08 -18.82
N ASN A 44 1.54 5.70 -18.06
CA ASN A 44 1.42 5.03 -16.77
C ASN A 44 1.55 5.97 -15.55
N VAL A 45 1.52 7.28 -15.77
CA VAL A 45 1.61 8.29 -14.70
C VAL A 45 0.24 8.89 -14.46
N HIS A 46 -0.20 8.88 -13.19
CA HIS A 46 -1.47 9.44 -12.75
C HIS A 46 -1.21 10.52 -11.70
N VAL A 47 -1.56 11.76 -12.01
CA VAL A 47 -1.37 12.91 -11.13
C VAL A 47 -2.72 13.30 -10.52
N MET A 48 -2.78 13.28 -9.20
CA MET A 48 -4.00 13.47 -8.43
C MET A 48 -3.82 14.54 -7.35
N ALA A 49 -4.93 15.07 -6.84
CA ALA A 49 -4.90 16.06 -5.76
C ALA A 49 -4.42 15.45 -4.44
N GLY A 50 -3.65 16.23 -3.64
CA GLY A 50 -3.17 15.81 -2.32
C GLY A 50 -4.20 15.86 -1.19
N ILE A 51 -5.41 16.41 -1.43
CA ILE A 51 -6.48 16.45 -0.44
C ILE A 51 -7.10 15.05 -0.31
N PRO A 52 -7.11 14.41 0.89
CA PRO A 52 -7.48 12.99 1.04
C PRO A 52 -8.81 12.60 0.39
N LYS A 53 -9.88 13.37 0.61
CA LYS A 53 -11.20 13.08 0.01
C LYS A 53 -11.20 13.16 -1.51
N VAL A 54 -10.49 14.15 -2.08
CA VAL A 54 -10.38 14.34 -3.53
C VAL A 54 -9.53 13.24 -4.13
N PHE A 55 -8.40 12.91 -3.49
CA PHE A 55 -7.51 11.82 -3.88
C PHE A 55 -8.26 10.49 -3.94
N GLN A 56 -8.99 10.12 -2.88
CA GLN A 56 -9.78 8.88 -2.83
C GLN A 56 -10.81 8.79 -3.96
N ALA A 57 -11.50 9.90 -4.27
CA ALA A 57 -12.45 9.94 -5.37
C ALA A 57 -11.77 9.74 -6.74
N MET A 58 -10.58 10.34 -6.94
CA MET A 58 -9.79 10.17 -8.17
C MET A 58 -9.25 8.74 -8.29
N VAL A 59 -8.68 8.17 -7.21
CA VAL A 59 -8.20 6.78 -7.16
C VAL A 59 -9.32 5.81 -7.51
N SER A 60 -10.52 6.00 -6.97
CA SER A 60 -11.69 5.15 -7.25
C SER A 60 -12.06 5.12 -8.75
N ASN A 61 -11.80 6.20 -9.47
CA ASN A 61 -12.01 6.25 -10.92
C ASN A 61 -10.88 5.58 -11.70
N ILE A 62 -9.62 5.84 -11.31
CA ILE A 62 -8.45 5.25 -11.98
C ILE A 62 -8.40 3.73 -11.83
N ILE A 63 -8.70 3.19 -10.64
CA ILE A 63 -8.68 1.74 -10.39
C ILE A 63 -9.57 0.97 -11.38
N LYS A 64 -10.66 1.59 -11.86
CA LYS A 64 -11.56 0.95 -12.83
C LYS A 64 -10.93 0.81 -14.22
N THR A 65 -9.95 1.63 -14.56
CA THR A 65 -9.29 1.66 -15.87
C THR A 65 -7.97 0.89 -15.88
N LEU A 66 -7.39 0.62 -14.70
CA LEU A 66 -6.14 -0.12 -14.59
C LEU A 66 -6.33 -1.61 -14.91
N LYS A 67 -5.35 -2.18 -15.60
CA LYS A 67 -5.27 -3.63 -15.75
C LYS A 67 -5.06 -4.24 -14.36
N LYS A 68 -5.91 -5.18 -13.99
CA LYS A 68 -5.73 -5.93 -12.75
C LYS A 68 -4.53 -6.85 -12.90
N GLY A 69 -3.60 -6.77 -11.94
CA GLY A 69 -2.55 -7.77 -11.75
C GLY A 69 -3.04 -8.94 -10.88
N THR A 70 -2.19 -9.91 -10.65
CA THR A 70 -2.42 -10.94 -9.64
C THR A 70 -2.45 -10.29 -8.26
N PRO A 71 -3.48 -10.53 -7.44
CA PRO A 71 -3.54 -9.95 -6.10
C PRO A 71 -2.39 -10.46 -5.23
N THR A 72 -1.66 -9.56 -4.61
CA THR A 72 -0.70 -9.91 -3.57
C THR A 72 -1.44 -10.17 -2.26
N LEU A 73 -1.36 -11.40 -1.78
CA LEU A 73 -1.87 -11.81 -0.48
C LEU A 73 -0.90 -11.39 0.62
N SER A 74 -1.41 -11.13 1.82
CA SER A 74 -0.60 -10.77 2.98
C SER A 74 -1.14 -11.47 4.22
N LYS A 75 -0.24 -12.09 5.00
CA LYS A 75 -0.54 -12.58 6.35
C LYS A 75 0.46 -12.01 7.34
N THR A 76 0.00 -11.71 8.54
CA THR A 76 0.82 -11.20 9.63
C THR A 76 0.79 -12.17 10.80
N ILE A 77 1.96 -12.45 11.37
CA ILE A 77 2.12 -13.21 12.60
C ILE A 77 2.72 -12.29 13.65
N LYS A 78 2.05 -12.19 14.78
CA LYS A 78 2.54 -11.43 15.94
C LYS A 78 3.31 -12.37 16.89
N LEU A 79 4.56 -12.03 17.16
CA LEU A 79 5.45 -12.82 18.00
C LEU A 79 5.89 -11.99 19.21
N SER A 80 5.74 -12.53 20.41
CA SER A 80 6.27 -11.93 21.65
C SER A 80 7.75 -12.33 21.84
N LEU A 81 8.59 -11.96 20.87
CA LEU A 81 10.03 -12.22 20.82
C LEU A 81 10.74 -10.98 20.32
N ALA A 82 11.98 -10.76 20.73
CA ALA A 82 12.79 -9.71 20.16
C ALA A 82 13.21 -10.07 18.73
N GLU A 83 13.29 -9.07 17.84
CA GLU A 83 13.66 -9.27 16.45
C GLU A 83 15.00 -10.01 16.30
N GLY A 84 15.99 -9.70 17.17
CA GLY A 84 17.29 -10.35 17.15
C GLY A 84 17.25 -11.87 17.43
N GLU A 85 16.23 -12.35 18.16
CA GLU A 85 16.08 -13.78 18.46
C GLU A 85 15.64 -14.61 17.25
N ILE A 86 14.96 -13.98 16.30
CA ILE A 86 14.42 -14.64 15.10
C ILE A 86 15.14 -14.26 13.81
N ALA A 87 16.02 -13.26 13.83
CA ALA A 87 16.68 -12.72 12.65
C ALA A 87 17.35 -13.80 11.79
N TYR A 88 18.10 -14.70 12.42
CA TYR A 88 18.77 -15.81 11.72
C TYR A 88 17.80 -16.82 11.09
N ILE A 89 16.67 -17.08 11.77
CA ILE A 89 15.63 -17.97 11.23
C ILE A 89 14.98 -17.31 10.02
N LEU A 90 14.65 -16.03 10.13
CA LEU A 90 14.02 -15.27 9.04
C LEU A 90 14.93 -15.20 7.81
N GLU A 91 16.22 -14.95 8.00
CA GLU A 91 17.21 -14.93 6.92
C GLU A 91 17.24 -16.26 6.16
N LYS A 92 17.34 -17.39 6.89
CA LYS A 92 17.34 -18.71 6.28
C LYS A 92 16.02 -19.07 5.57
N LEU A 93 14.90 -18.74 6.21
CA LEU A 93 13.60 -19.02 5.60
C LEU A 93 13.34 -18.13 4.39
N SER A 94 13.67 -16.84 4.45
CA SER A 94 13.53 -15.92 3.30
C SER A 94 14.30 -16.43 2.08
N SER A 95 15.50 -16.97 2.30
CA SER A 95 16.31 -17.56 1.22
C SER A 95 15.67 -18.80 0.60
N ALA A 96 14.89 -19.56 1.39
CA ALA A 96 14.18 -20.76 0.92
C ALA A 96 12.85 -20.45 0.20
N TYR A 97 12.33 -19.25 0.35
CA TYR A 97 11.06 -18.80 -0.25
C TYR A 97 11.24 -17.50 -1.06
N PRO A 98 12.00 -17.51 -2.16
CA PRO A 98 12.33 -16.30 -2.91
C PRO A 98 11.11 -15.62 -3.57
N GLU A 99 9.98 -16.32 -3.70
CA GLU A 99 8.71 -15.79 -4.22
C GLU A 99 7.92 -14.98 -3.19
N LEU A 100 8.33 -15.05 -1.90
CA LEU A 100 7.69 -14.32 -0.82
C LEU A 100 8.48 -13.06 -0.45
N SER A 101 7.76 -11.99 -0.13
CA SER A 101 8.32 -10.79 0.50
C SER A 101 8.03 -10.85 1.99
N ILE A 102 9.08 -10.88 2.81
CA ILE A 102 8.99 -10.97 4.26
C ILE A 102 9.47 -9.64 4.86
N GLY A 103 8.65 -9.06 5.74
CA GLY A 103 8.97 -7.87 6.52
C GLY A 103 8.90 -8.16 8.01
N SER A 104 9.84 -7.61 8.76
CA SER A 104 9.90 -7.66 10.23
C SER A 104 9.65 -6.27 10.78
N TYR A 105 8.69 -6.12 11.69
CA TYR A 105 8.23 -4.86 12.25
C TYR A 105 8.18 -4.95 13.78
N PRO A 106 9.24 -4.53 14.49
CA PRO A 106 9.22 -4.48 15.93
C PRO A 106 8.13 -3.57 16.47
N PHE A 107 7.48 -3.96 17.56
CA PHE A 107 6.48 -3.16 18.24
C PHE A 107 6.69 -3.16 19.75
N VAL A 108 6.15 -2.12 20.41
CA VAL A 108 5.98 -2.04 21.86
C VAL A 108 4.55 -1.58 22.12
N GLU A 109 3.74 -2.44 22.72
CA GLU A 109 2.34 -2.15 23.06
C GLU A 109 2.09 -2.57 24.51
N ASN A 110 1.54 -1.67 25.33
CA ASN A 110 1.20 -1.95 26.75
C ASN A 110 2.35 -2.55 27.57
N ASP A 111 3.56 -2.04 27.40
CA ASP A 111 4.79 -2.54 28.02
C ASP A 111 5.22 -3.96 27.55
N GLU A 112 4.54 -4.54 26.60
CA GLU A 112 4.95 -5.76 25.93
C GLU A 112 5.68 -5.41 24.63
N PHE A 113 6.82 -6.07 24.40
CA PHE A 113 7.56 -5.96 23.15
C PHE A 113 7.39 -7.21 22.30
N GLY A 114 7.54 -7.04 21.01
CA GLY A 114 7.45 -8.15 20.09
C GLY A 114 7.79 -7.72 18.67
N VAL A 115 7.49 -8.60 17.72
CA VAL A 115 7.70 -8.35 16.30
C VAL A 115 6.55 -8.91 15.48
N ASP A 116 6.03 -8.10 14.57
CA ASP A 116 5.07 -8.51 13.55
C ASP A 116 5.84 -8.97 12.30
N ILE A 117 5.69 -10.23 11.93
CA ILE A 117 6.23 -10.77 10.68
C ILE A 117 5.13 -10.73 9.61
N VAL A 118 5.33 -9.90 8.60
CA VAL A 118 4.40 -9.72 7.50
C VAL A 118 4.92 -10.48 6.27
N VAL A 119 4.18 -11.49 5.85
CA VAL A 119 4.52 -12.33 4.70
C VAL A 119 3.59 -12.00 3.54
N ARG A 120 4.16 -11.66 2.39
CA ARG A 120 3.41 -11.29 1.18
C ARG A 120 3.83 -12.16 0.00
N GLY A 121 2.86 -12.50 -0.84
CA GLY A 121 3.09 -13.26 -2.08
C GLY A 121 1.80 -13.48 -2.84
N GLU A 122 1.88 -14.05 -4.03
CA GLU A 122 0.72 -14.35 -4.87
C GLU A 122 0.07 -15.71 -4.54
N ARG A 123 0.82 -16.59 -3.86
CA ARG A 123 0.44 -17.97 -3.54
C ARG A 123 0.17 -18.16 -2.05
N SER A 124 -1.09 -18.41 -1.70
CA SER A 124 -1.51 -18.64 -0.30
C SER A 124 -0.83 -19.88 0.30
N ASP A 125 -0.67 -20.93 -0.48
CA ASP A 125 -0.04 -22.19 -0.02
C ASP A 125 1.43 -21.99 0.39
N LEU A 126 2.19 -21.16 -0.34
CA LEU A 126 3.57 -20.83 0.04
C LEU A 126 3.63 -19.95 1.29
N ILE A 127 2.69 -19.00 1.44
CA ILE A 127 2.58 -18.18 2.64
C ILE A 127 2.32 -19.08 3.86
N ASP A 128 1.39 -20.04 3.74
CA ASP A 128 1.06 -20.96 4.83
C ASP A 128 2.22 -21.89 5.17
N GLN A 129 2.92 -22.42 4.18
CA GLN A 129 4.11 -23.22 4.39
C GLN A 129 5.22 -22.45 5.12
N PHE A 130 5.47 -21.20 4.70
CA PHE A 130 6.44 -20.34 5.38
C PHE A 130 6.07 -20.13 6.85
N ILE A 131 4.82 -19.81 7.11
CA ILE A 131 4.31 -19.56 8.47
C ILE A 131 4.50 -20.80 9.35
N ASN A 132 4.04 -21.97 8.88
CA ASN A 132 4.17 -23.23 9.61
C ASN A 132 5.64 -23.57 9.91
N ASN A 133 6.53 -23.35 8.93
CA ASN A 133 7.97 -23.58 9.11
C ASN A 133 8.60 -22.59 10.10
N LEU A 134 8.15 -21.34 10.10
CA LEU A 134 8.61 -20.31 11.05
C LEU A 134 8.19 -20.71 12.48
N GLU A 135 6.93 -21.03 12.69
CA GLU A 135 6.39 -21.43 13.98
C GLU A 135 7.11 -22.68 14.54
N ALA A 136 7.27 -23.71 13.72
CA ALA A 136 7.98 -24.92 14.13
C ALA A 136 9.45 -24.66 14.55
N LYS A 137 10.15 -23.75 13.84
CA LYS A 137 11.52 -23.37 14.21
C LYS A 137 11.57 -22.55 15.51
N ILE A 138 10.61 -21.65 15.73
CA ILE A 138 10.49 -20.89 16.97
C ILE A 138 10.23 -21.83 18.17
N GLU A 139 9.34 -22.80 18.00
CA GLU A 139 9.07 -23.78 19.05
C GLU A 139 10.31 -24.61 19.41
N SER A 140 11.09 -25.02 18.39
CA SER A 140 12.32 -25.78 18.62
C SER A 140 13.36 -25.01 19.47
N ILE A 141 13.45 -23.69 19.28
CA ILE A 141 14.37 -22.84 20.08
C ILE A 141 13.88 -22.70 21.51
N LYS A 142 12.57 -22.49 21.72
CA LYS A 142 11.99 -22.39 23.08
C LYS A 142 12.22 -23.67 23.90
N HIS A 143 12.29 -24.83 23.25
CA HIS A 143 12.55 -26.11 23.92
C HIS A 143 14.04 -26.35 24.17
N SER A 144 14.94 -25.75 23.37
CA SER A 144 16.40 -25.90 23.53
C SER A 144 16.98 -24.99 24.61
N ASN A 145 16.24 -23.96 25.01
CA ASN A 145 16.66 -22.98 26.05
C ASN A 145 16.08 -23.30 27.46
N LYS A 146 15.43 -24.43 27.62
CA LYS A 146 15.01 -25.02 28.91
C LYS A 146 15.95 -26.13 29.37
#